data_a24e6527ad2fa84a6402ca196d47af04
#
_entry.id   a24e6527ad2fa84a6402ca196d47af04
#
_cell.length_a   1.000
_cell.length_b   1.000
_cell.length_c   1.000
_cell.angle_alpha   90.00
_cell.angle_beta   90.00
_cell.angle_gamma   90.00
#
_symmetry.space_group_name_H-M   'P 1'
#
loop_
_entity.id
_entity.type
_entity.pdbx_description
1 polymer ?
#
loop_
_entity_poly.entity_id
_entity_poly.type
_entity_poly.pdbx_seq_one_letter_code
_entity_poly.pdbx_strand_id
1 'polypeptide(L)'
;MSRKVLLCIQIGILLLLLWLLPDLRLPPLFQYTPPHATFRKSCYRYHPNLTAENTCCKMTNFSGALHLLHTCITRANTHLLNEAKGQTGGVGEKTNANLTEKPGDGAEGNWSSIKGVHWVLVGDSHVRYILGAFLTRFRSPGLKFRKTHTEKWEDTAEIEKIVRRNVQQRRIHVFDRDINFRMTFIWDAHLTLLPLEMALWERRPQETPSLLIFAGALHWMLKTKDLYYKKGMEAAAAKYREHLRSLRPQLMRLSNRTTVVFKLLDDLKRTNISNSTEPLLSFRNYVLYNKIAVQELSGTGVIIWDSTRPLSTDYAHHCIKNPEMQTPPYFYWKCQDLGHVGYILVDQYADMIINDFCNKHLNIPGACL
;
A
#
# COMPACT_ATOMS: atom_id res chain seq x y z
N MET A 1 39.80 2.09 53.54
CA MET A 1 39.24 3.09 52.61
C MET A 1 37.71 2.93 52.62
N SER A 2 36.99 4.01 52.88
CA SER A 2 35.51 3.98 53.00
C SER A 2 34.87 3.64 51.64
N ARG A 3 33.83 2.82 51.63
CA ARG A 3 33.04 2.50 50.41
C ARG A 3 32.62 3.76 49.60
N LYS A 4 32.38 4.86 50.30
CA LYS A 4 32.03 6.16 49.71
C LYS A 4 33.16 6.75 48.86
N VAL A 5 34.42 6.61 49.34
CA VAL A 5 35.61 7.10 48.61
C VAL A 5 35.83 6.27 47.34
N LEU A 6 35.62 4.96 47.40
CA LEU A 6 35.77 4.08 46.23
C LEU A 6 34.73 4.39 45.16
N LEU A 7 33.47 4.67 45.55
CA LEU A 7 32.38 5.05 44.65
C LEU A 7 32.67 6.40 43.94
N CYS A 8 33.18 7.39 44.69
CA CYS A 8 33.55 8.69 44.09
C CYS A 8 34.68 8.56 43.08
N ILE A 9 35.67 7.70 43.37
CA ILE A 9 36.77 7.42 42.43
C ILE A 9 36.25 6.74 41.14
N GLN A 10 35.36 5.75 41.29
CA GLN A 10 34.76 5.06 40.11
C GLN A 10 33.92 6.01 39.25
N ILE A 11 33.12 6.87 39.86
CA ILE A 11 32.34 7.88 39.10
C ILE A 11 33.27 8.89 38.40
N GLY A 12 34.34 9.33 39.12
CA GLY A 12 35.33 10.24 38.53
C GLY A 12 36.06 9.64 37.34
N ILE A 13 36.45 8.38 37.40
CA ILE A 13 37.09 7.66 36.29
C ILE A 13 36.09 7.49 35.11
N LEU A 14 34.83 7.17 35.38
CA LEU A 14 33.81 7.04 34.33
C LEU A 14 33.56 8.37 33.62
N LEU A 15 33.47 9.46 34.35
CA LEU A 15 33.32 10.81 33.80
C LEU A 15 34.57 11.25 32.99
N LEU A 16 35.76 10.90 33.45
CA LEU A 16 37.02 11.18 32.74
C LEU A 16 37.11 10.36 31.47
N LEU A 17 36.71 9.09 31.46
CA LEU A 17 36.64 8.26 30.30
C LEU A 17 35.60 8.78 29.29
N LEU A 18 34.45 9.27 29.72
CA LEU A 18 33.46 9.93 28.85
C LEU A 18 33.96 11.26 28.29
N TRP A 19 34.88 11.94 28.97
CA TRP A 19 35.46 13.21 28.52
C TRP A 19 36.68 13.01 27.58
N LEU A 20 37.42 11.92 27.77
CA LEU A 20 38.60 11.56 26.95
C LEU A 20 38.21 10.79 25.65
N LEU A 21 36.92 10.44 25.48
CA LEU A 21 36.41 9.81 24.28
C LEU A 21 35.41 10.74 23.54
N PRO A 22 35.85 11.98 23.12
CA PRO A 22 34.97 12.90 22.41
C PRO A 22 34.57 12.35 21.02
N ASP A 23 35.26 11.32 20.52
CA ASP A 23 35.02 10.71 19.20
C ASP A 23 34.28 9.36 19.24
N LEU A 24 33.80 8.91 20.38
CA LEU A 24 32.68 7.96 20.41
C LEU A 24 31.40 8.71 20.00
N ARG A 25 31.44 9.44 18.91
CA ARG A 25 30.25 9.55 18.05
C ARG A 25 29.88 8.12 17.74
N LEU A 26 28.87 7.64 18.45
CA LEU A 26 28.13 6.45 18.03
C LEU A 26 28.03 6.58 16.49
N PRO A 27 28.57 5.62 15.73
CA PRO A 27 28.51 5.71 14.29
C PRO A 27 27.06 6.06 13.97
N PRO A 28 26.81 6.99 13.03
CA PRO A 28 25.45 7.45 12.73
C PRO A 28 24.62 6.21 12.61
N LEU A 29 23.80 5.98 13.63
CA LEU A 29 23.01 4.75 13.79
C LEU A 29 22.16 4.68 12.55
N PHE A 30 22.66 3.83 11.61
CA PHE A 30 21.97 3.49 10.39
C PHE A 30 21.70 4.65 9.42
N GLN A 31 22.74 5.15 8.75
CA GLN A 31 22.54 5.40 7.33
C GLN A 31 22.21 4.03 6.71
N TYR A 32 20.93 3.80 6.49
CA TYR A 32 20.44 2.68 5.71
C TYR A 32 20.94 2.88 4.28
N THR A 33 22.09 2.29 3.96
CA THR A 33 22.45 1.96 2.58
C THR A 33 21.75 0.63 2.29
N PRO A 34 20.68 0.62 1.50
CA PRO A 34 20.07 -0.62 1.10
C PRO A 34 21.11 -1.46 0.36
N PRO A 35 21.16 -2.78 0.58
CA PRO A 35 21.99 -3.67 -0.22
C PRO A 35 21.61 -3.46 -1.68
N HIS A 36 22.58 -3.41 -2.59
CA HIS A 36 22.50 -3.16 -4.03
C HIS A 36 21.28 -3.82 -4.73
N ALA A 37 20.08 -3.45 -4.38
CA ALA A 37 18.99 -3.41 -5.31
C ALA A 37 19.37 -2.26 -6.24
N THR A 38 19.52 -2.54 -7.52
CA THR A 38 19.71 -1.52 -8.54
C THR A 38 18.64 -0.47 -8.31
N PHE A 39 19.00 0.59 -7.59
CA PHE A 39 18.11 1.72 -7.37
C PHE A 39 17.77 2.24 -8.76
N ARG A 40 16.55 1.98 -9.20
CA ARG A 40 15.96 2.91 -10.15
C ARG A 40 16.10 4.27 -9.49
N LYS A 41 16.89 5.14 -10.09
CA LYS A 41 17.06 6.53 -9.69
C LYS A 41 15.69 7.01 -9.24
N SER A 42 15.53 7.50 -8.00
CA SER A 42 14.23 7.95 -7.53
C SER A 42 13.63 8.87 -8.57
N CYS A 43 12.60 8.41 -9.25
CA CYS A 43 11.96 9.19 -10.32
C CYS A 43 11.09 10.31 -9.74
N TYR A 44 11.12 10.51 -8.44
CA TYR A 44 10.30 11.51 -7.78
C TYR A 44 11.13 12.58 -7.14
N ARG A 45 10.79 13.84 -7.44
CA ARG A 45 11.20 15.03 -6.69
C ARG A 45 10.06 15.39 -5.74
N TYR A 46 10.39 15.56 -4.47
CA TYR A 46 9.42 15.88 -3.43
C TYR A 46 9.50 17.36 -3.08
N HIS A 47 8.35 17.99 -2.93
CA HIS A 47 8.23 19.41 -2.64
C HIS A 47 7.72 19.65 -1.23
N PRO A 48 8.06 20.77 -0.59
CA PRO A 48 7.64 21.09 0.78
C PRO A 48 6.11 21.15 0.99
N ASN A 49 5.34 21.34 -0.08
CA ASN A 49 3.88 21.32 -0.07
C ASN A 49 3.30 19.90 -0.13
N LEU A 50 4.10 18.86 0.12
CA LEU A 50 3.74 17.45 0.09
C LEU A 50 3.29 16.92 -1.28
N THR A 51 3.74 17.55 -2.35
CA THR A 51 3.54 17.03 -3.70
C THR A 51 4.79 16.30 -4.19
N ALA A 52 4.59 15.35 -5.08
CA ALA A 52 5.65 14.66 -5.78
C ALA A 52 5.56 14.97 -7.27
N GLU A 53 6.70 15.37 -7.84
CA GLU A 53 6.87 15.49 -9.28
C GLU A 53 7.68 14.30 -9.78
N ASN A 54 7.19 13.61 -10.80
CA ASN A 54 7.99 12.56 -11.43
C ASN A 54 9.01 13.21 -12.39
N THR A 55 10.30 12.99 -12.13
CA THR A 55 11.40 13.54 -12.93
C THR A 55 11.81 12.64 -14.09
N CYS A 56 11.38 11.38 -14.10
CA CYS A 56 11.69 10.44 -15.16
C CYS A 56 10.63 10.45 -16.26
N CYS A 57 9.44 10.96 -15.98
CA CYS A 57 8.31 10.97 -16.88
C CYS A 57 7.28 12.02 -16.47
N LYS A 58 6.42 12.37 -17.39
CA LYS A 58 5.31 13.30 -17.12
C LYS A 58 4.17 12.57 -16.40
N MET A 59 3.93 12.92 -15.14
CA MET A 59 2.72 12.48 -14.45
C MET A 59 1.49 13.19 -14.98
N THR A 60 0.45 12.42 -15.25
CA THR A 60 -0.88 12.94 -15.54
C THR A 60 -1.62 13.16 -14.23
N ASN A 61 -2.19 14.35 -14.05
CA ASN A 61 -3.12 14.59 -12.96
C ASN A 61 -4.49 14.03 -13.32
N PHE A 62 -4.87 12.94 -12.67
CA PHE A 62 -6.17 12.31 -12.90
C PHE A 62 -7.30 12.93 -12.07
N SER A 63 -7.02 13.90 -11.21
CA SER A 63 -8.06 14.65 -10.51
C SER A 63 -8.86 15.47 -11.51
N GLY A 64 -10.14 15.13 -11.68
CA GLY A 64 -11.00 15.75 -12.70
C GLY A 64 -10.82 15.25 -14.13
N ALA A 65 -9.90 14.32 -14.38
CA ALA A 65 -9.64 13.76 -15.73
C ALA A 65 -10.24 12.34 -15.88
N LEU A 66 -11.49 12.16 -15.47
CA LEU A 66 -12.19 10.87 -15.50
C LEU A 66 -12.17 10.22 -16.88
N HIS A 67 -12.26 11.01 -17.97
CA HIS A 67 -12.21 10.51 -19.34
C HIS A 67 -10.86 9.83 -19.66
N LEU A 68 -9.74 10.31 -19.11
CA LEU A 68 -8.43 9.67 -19.30
C LEU A 68 -8.37 8.34 -18.54
N LEU A 69 -8.94 8.28 -17.33
CA LEU A 69 -9.04 7.04 -16.56
C LEU A 69 -9.90 6.01 -17.31
N HIS A 70 -11.04 6.42 -17.85
CA HIS A 70 -11.91 5.56 -18.65
C HIS A 70 -11.18 5.07 -19.90
N THR A 71 -10.48 5.95 -20.61
CA THR A 71 -9.66 5.56 -21.78
C THR A 71 -8.58 4.56 -21.40
N CYS A 72 -7.87 4.79 -20.31
CA CYS A 72 -6.85 3.88 -19.77
C CYS A 72 -7.44 2.48 -19.52
N ILE A 73 -8.50 2.40 -18.74
CA ILE A 73 -9.13 1.13 -18.38
C ILE A 73 -9.68 0.41 -19.60
N THR A 74 -10.33 1.12 -20.53
CA THR A 74 -10.86 0.55 -21.77
C THR A 74 -9.75 -0.06 -22.63
N ARG A 75 -8.61 0.65 -22.78
CA ARG A 75 -7.44 0.13 -23.51
C ARG A 75 -6.81 -1.06 -22.80
N ALA A 76 -6.70 -1.01 -21.47
CA ALA A 76 -6.22 -2.14 -20.69
C ALA A 76 -7.12 -3.38 -20.85
N ASN A 77 -8.44 -3.21 -20.85
CA ASN A 77 -9.38 -4.28 -21.14
C ASN A 77 -9.18 -4.88 -22.54
N THR A 78 -9.01 -4.05 -23.56
CA THR A 78 -8.74 -4.50 -24.92
C THR A 78 -7.46 -5.32 -25.00
N HIS A 79 -6.41 -4.90 -24.32
CA HIS A 79 -5.14 -5.63 -24.25
C HIS A 79 -5.32 -7.02 -23.61
N LEU A 80 -5.98 -7.10 -22.46
CA LEU A 80 -6.26 -8.35 -21.76
C LEU A 80 -7.10 -9.33 -22.61
N LEU A 81 -8.04 -8.82 -23.40
CA LEU A 81 -8.85 -9.64 -24.29
C LEU A 81 -8.03 -10.19 -25.47
N ASN A 82 -7.11 -9.40 -26.03
CA ASN A 82 -6.24 -9.82 -27.11
C ASN A 82 -5.22 -10.87 -26.68
N GLU A 83 -4.62 -10.72 -25.48
CA GLU A 83 -3.73 -11.73 -24.91
C GLU A 83 -4.45 -13.07 -24.70
N ALA A 84 -5.70 -13.04 -24.22
CA ALA A 84 -6.50 -14.24 -24.03
C ALA A 84 -6.81 -14.96 -25.37
N LYS A 85 -7.02 -14.22 -26.46
CA LYS A 85 -7.25 -14.79 -27.80
C LYS A 85 -5.97 -15.40 -28.41
N GLY A 86 -4.82 -14.77 -28.17
CA GLY A 86 -3.52 -15.26 -28.64
C GLY A 86 -3.10 -16.60 -28.00
N GLN A 87 -3.53 -16.86 -26.78
CA GLN A 87 -3.23 -18.11 -26.06
C GLN A 87 -4.14 -19.28 -26.49
N THR A 88 -5.30 -19.02 -27.11
CA THR A 88 -6.23 -20.07 -27.60
C THR A 88 -6.02 -20.46 -29.06
N GLY A 89 -4.97 -19.97 -29.71
CA GLY A 89 -4.67 -20.14 -31.14
C GLY A 89 -4.28 -21.54 -31.60
N GLY A 90 -4.93 -22.59 -31.11
CA GLY A 90 -4.67 -23.99 -31.53
C GLY A 90 -5.88 -24.89 -31.69
N VAL A 91 -7.08 -24.49 -31.26
CA VAL A 91 -8.29 -25.31 -31.42
C VAL A 91 -9.42 -24.43 -31.96
N GLY A 92 -9.79 -24.68 -33.18
CA GLY A 92 -10.81 -23.92 -33.91
C GLY A 92 -12.21 -24.16 -33.36
N GLU A 93 -12.55 -23.54 -32.28
CA GLU A 93 -13.93 -23.45 -31.79
C GLU A 93 -14.41 -22.01 -32.01
N LYS A 94 -15.17 -21.81 -33.07
CA LYS A 94 -15.88 -20.55 -33.36
C LYS A 94 -16.99 -20.36 -32.33
N THR A 95 -16.66 -19.97 -31.12
CA THR A 95 -17.64 -19.38 -30.23
C THR A 95 -17.88 -17.93 -30.68
N ASN A 96 -18.96 -17.71 -31.39
CA ASN A 96 -19.56 -16.40 -31.67
C ASN A 96 -20.02 -15.82 -30.31
N ALA A 97 -19.07 -15.26 -29.53
CA ALA A 97 -19.43 -14.44 -28.37
C ALA A 97 -19.84 -13.07 -28.90
N ASN A 98 -21.14 -12.91 -29.18
CA ASN A 98 -21.75 -11.60 -29.36
C ASN A 98 -21.54 -10.77 -28.09
N LEU A 99 -20.53 -9.92 -28.09
CA LEU A 99 -20.17 -8.98 -27.02
C LEU A 99 -21.18 -7.82 -26.87
N THR A 100 -22.34 -7.91 -27.52
CA THR A 100 -23.38 -6.85 -27.53
C THR A 100 -24.57 -7.13 -26.63
N GLU A 101 -24.63 -8.25 -25.91
CA GLU A 101 -25.67 -8.42 -24.93
C GLU A 101 -25.39 -7.53 -23.69
N LYS A 102 -26.08 -6.38 -23.64
CA LYS A 102 -26.28 -5.63 -22.41
C LYS A 102 -26.89 -6.59 -21.40
N PRO A 103 -26.25 -6.86 -20.24
CA PRO A 103 -26.90 -7.66 -19.20
C PRO A 103 -28.20 -6.97 -18.83
N GLY A 104 -29.33 -7.68 -18.97
CA GLY A 104 -30.62 -7.15 -18.56
C GLY A 104 -30.64 -6.76 -17.10
N ASP A 105 -31.39 -5.72 -16.75
CA ASP A 105 -31.47 -5.10 -15.41
C ASP A 105 -31.96 -6.03 -14.28
N GLY A 106 -32.27 -7.30 -14.57
CA GLY A 106 -32.83 -8.26 -13.63
C GLY A 106 -31.97 -9.50 -13.35
N ALA A 107 -30.87 -9.72 -14.07
CA ALA A 107 -30.01 -10.86 -13.81
C ALA A 107 -28.88 -10.44 -12.85
N GLU A 108 -28.88 -10.95 -11.62
CA GLU A 108 -27.67 -11.04 -10.77
C GLU A 108 -26.67 -11.94 -11.51
N GLY A 109 -26.17 -11.47 -12.66
CA GLY A 109 -25.23 -12.18 -13.50
C GLY A 109 -23.98 -12.53 -12.72
N ASN A 110 -23.48 -13.71 -12.97
CA ASN A 110 -22.22 -14.21 -12.41
C ASN A 110 -21.05 -13.29 -12.83
N TRP A 111 -20.85 -12.20 -12.09
CA TRP A 111 -19.84 -11.16 -12.33
C TRP A 111 -18.40 -11.70 -12.35
N SER A 112 -18.20 -12.94 -11.86
CA SER A 112 -16.92 -13.63 -11.89
C SER A 112 -16.50 -14.05 -13.30
N SER A 113 -17.45 -14.11 -14.25
CA SER A 113 -17.17 -14.52 -15.65
C SER A 113 -16.72 -13.37 -16.56
N ILE A 114 -16.87 -12.12 -16.12
CA ILE A 114 -16.54 -10.96 -16.95
C ILE A 114 -15.03 -10.69 -16.88
N LYS A 115 -14.31 -11.02 -17.95
CA LYS A 115 -12.89 -10.63 -18.12
C LYS A 115 -12.80 -9.12 -18.22
N GLY A 116 -12.09 -8.48 -17.31
CA GLY A 116 -11.86 -7.04 -17.32
C GLY A 116 -10.79 -6.64 -16.30
N VAL A 117 -10.40 -5.37 -16.31
CA VAL A 117 -9.43 -4.85 -15.36
C VAL A 117 -9.97 -5.01 -13.94
N HIS A 118 -9.22 -5.73 -13.12
CA HIS A 118 -9.57 -5.99 -11.73
C HIS A 118 -8.41 -5.62 -10.81
N TRP A 119 -8.58 -4.64 -9.95
CA TRP A 119 -7.63 -4.27 -8.92
C TRP A 119 -8.05 -4.87 -7.57
N VAL A 120 -7.12 -5.49 -6.89
CA VAL A 120 -7.35 -6.03 -5.56
C VAL A 120 -6.45 -5.33 -4.57
N LEU A 121 -7.04 -4.88 -3.47
CA LEU A 121 -6.37 -4.21 -2.38
C LEU A 121 -6.52 -5.06 -1.11
N VAL A 122 -5.41 -5.50 -0.50
CA VAL A 122 -5.42 -6.37 0.68
C VAL A 122 -4.62 -5.72 1.80
N GLY A 123 -5.23 -5.56 2.96
CA GLY A 123 -4.50 -5.01 4.10
C GLY A 123 -5.40 -4.38 5.16
N ASP A 124 -4.84 -3.43 5.85
CA ASP A 124 -5.46 -2.70 6.94
C ASP A 124 -6.04 -1.33 6.51
N SER A 125 -6.19 -0.43 7.46
CA SER A 125 -6.70 0.92 7.23
C SER A 125 -5.85 1.76 6.28
N HIS A 126 -4.54 1.54 6.20
CA HIS A 126 -3.66 2.25 5.26
C HIS A 126 -4.04 1.93 3.81
N VAL A 127 -4.26 0.65 3.50
CA VAL A 127 -4.71 0.21 2.17
C VAL A 127 -6.16 0.62 1.90
N ARG A 128 -7.01 0.59 2.93
CA ARG A 128 -8.40 1.06 2.80
C ARG A 128 -8.49 2.55 2.43
N TYR A 129 -7.60 3.38 2.95
CA TYR A 129 -7.57 4.81 2.57
C TYR A 129 -7.17 5.00 1.11
N ILE A 130 -6.27 4.17 0.58
CA ILE A 130 -5.93 4.17 -0.85
C ILE A 130 -7.16 3.81 -1.69
N LEU A 131 -7.97 2.82 -1.28
CA LEU A 131 -9.26 2.56 -1.92
C LEU A 131 -10.13 3.83 -1.92
N GLY A 132 -10.22 4.54 -0.79
CA GLY A 132 -10.99 5.79 -0.70
C GLY A 132 -10.54 6.84 -1.71
N ALA A 133 -9.24 6.99 -1.91
CA ALA A 133 -8.69 7.90 -2.90
C ALA A 133 -8.98 7.44 -4.34
N PHE A 134 -8.87 6.14 -4.62
CA PHE A 134 -9.28 5.60 -5.93
C PHE A 134 -10.75 5.86 -6.23
N LEU A 135 -11.64 5.66 -5.27
CA LEU A 135 -13.07 5.92 -5.46
C LEU A 135 -13.35 7.39 -5.79
N THR A 136 -12.56 8.30 -5.23
CA THR A 136 -12.66 9.73 -5.57
C THR A 136 -12.21 9.98 -7.02
N ARG A 137 -11.17 9.29 -7.50
CA ARG A 137 -10.65 9.43 -8.87
C ARG A 137 -11.56 8.78 -9.92
N PHE A 138 -12.11 7.60 -9.60
CA PHE A 138 -12.97 6.82 -10.48
C PHE A 138 -14.46 7.17 -10.35
N ARG A 139 -14.80 8.26 -9.67
CA ARG A 139 -16.19 8.64 -9.45
C ARG A 139 -16.93 8.84 -10.78
N SER A 140 -17.85 7.93 -11.07
CA SER A 140 -18.73 7.98 -12.23
C SER A 140 -20.15 7.55 -11.84
N PRO A 141 -21.19 7.90 -12.62
CA PRO A 141 -22.56 7.42 -12.38
C PRO A 141 -22.69 5.88 -12.46
N GLY A 142 -21.81 5.25 -13.27
CA GLY A 142 -21.78 3.79 -13.45
C GLY A 142 -21.12 3.02 -12.31
N LEU A 143 -20.41 3.72 -11.43
CA LEU A 143 -19.67 3.10 -10.33
C LEU A 143 -20.61 2.70 -9.20
N LYS A 144 -20.69 1.40 -8.93
CA LYS A 144 -21.51 0.80 -7.87
C LYS A 144 -20.62 0.04 -6.89
N PHE A 145 -21.12 -0.19 -5.69
CA PHE A 145 -20.41 -1.01 -4.70
C PHE A 145 -21.34 -1.97 -3.96
N ARG A 146 -20.73 -2.97 -3.34
CA ARG A 146 -21.37 -3.83 -2.34
C ARG A 146 -20.35 -4.27 -1.29
N LYS A 147 -20.83 -4.53 -0.06
CA LYS A 147 -19.97 -4.92 1.07
C LYS A 147 -19.68 -6.42 1.13
N THR A 148 -20.61 -7.21 0.62
CA THR A 148 -20.50 -8.69 0.54
C THR A 148 -21.09 -9.17 -0.78
N HIS A 149 -20.88 -10.45 -1.11
CA HIS A 149 -21.49 -11.05 -2.30
C HIS A 149 -23.03 -11.15 -2.23
N THR A 150 -23.59 -11.05 -1.03
CA THR A 150 -25.03 -11.19 -0.79
C THR A 150 -25.77 -9.86 -0.70
N GLU A 151 -25.04 -8.75 -0.50
CA GLU A 151 -25.64 -7.42 -0.41
C GLU A 151 -25.92 -6.86 -1.80
N LYS A 152 -26.97 -6.05 -1.89
CA LYS A 152 -27.32 -5.35 -3.14
C LYS A 152 -26.23 -4.33 -3.52
N TRP A 153 -26.15 -4.03 -4.80
CA TRP A 153 -25.31 -2.97 -5.31
C TRP A 153 -25.88 -1.59 -4.93
N GLU A 154 -25.04 -0.73 -4.37
CA GLU A 154 -25.39 0.60 -3.88
C GLU A 154 -24.57 1.67 -4.65
N ASP A 155 -25.04 2.90 -4.61
CA ASP A 155 -24.33 4.05 -5.19
C ASP A 155 -23.12 4.45 -4.37
N THR A 156 -22.05 4.86 -5.03
CA THR A 156 -20.77 5.15 -4.38
C THR A 156 -20.75 6.39 -3.50
N ALA A 157 -21.76 7.27 -3.55
CA ALA A 157 -21.86 8.41 -2.66
C ALA A 157 -21.79 8.03 -1.16
N GLU A 158 -22.30 6.85 -0.79
CA GLU A 158 -22.24 6.36 0.58
C GLU A 158 -20.93 5.63 0.89
N ILE A 159 -20.27 5.01 -0.11
CA ILE A 159 -19.06 4.24 0.14
C ILE A 159 -17.90 5.10 0.62
N GLU A 160 -17.77 6.32 0.14
CA GLU A 160 -16.74 7.23 0.62
C GLU A 160 -16.88 7.46 2.13
N LYS A 161 -18.11 7.63 2.62
CA LYS A 161 -18.39 7.74 4.05
C LYS A 161 -18.01 6.44 4.79
N ILE A 162 -18.31 5.27 4.22
CA ILE A 162 -18.01 3.96 4.81
C ILE A 162 -16.49 3.75 4.87
N VAL A 163 -15.79 3.97 3.77
CA VAL A 163 -14.34 3.79 3.70
C VAL A 163 -13.61 4.73 4.65
N ARG A 164 -14.12 5.97 4.82
CA ARG A 164 -13.51 7.00 5.66
C ARG A 164 -13.88 6.89 7.14
N ARG A 165 -15.01 6.23 7.50
CA ARG A 165 -15.55 6.17 8.87
C ARG A 165 -15.03 5.04 9.74
N ASN A 166 -13.89 4.44 9.50
CA ASN A 166 -13.35 3.34 10.32
C ASN A 166 -14.26 2.09 10.42
N VAL A 167 -15.18 1.89 9.50
CA VAL A 167 -16.00 0.69 9.49
C VAL A 167 -15.12 -0.49 9.09
N GLN A 168 -15.01 -1.49 9.96
CA GLN A 168 -14.31 -2.74 9.71
C GLN A 168 -15.11 -3.60 8.71
N GLN A 169 -15.11 -3.19 7.46
CA GLN A 169 -15.71 -3.98 6.39
C GLN A 169 -14.71 -5.05 5.97
N ARG A 170 -15.08 -6.31 6.08
CA ARG A 170 -14.19 -7.42 5.71
C ARG A 170 -13.88 -7.44 4.23
N ARG A 171 -14.85 -7.12 3.39
CA ARG A 171 -14.69 -7.09 1.93
C ARG A 171 -15.61 -6.05 1.30
N ILE A 172 -15.06 -5.27 0.38
CA ILE A 172 -15.79 -4.28 -0.41
C ILE A 172 -15.52 -4.59 -1.88
N HIS A 173 -16.58 -4.75 -2.66
CA HIS A 173 -16.49 -4.86 -4.11
C HIS A 173 -17.00 -3.57 -4.73
N VAL A 174 -16.26 -3.08 -5.70
CA VAL A 174 -16.61 -1.91 -6.50
C VAL A 174 -16.58 -2.32 -7.96
N PHE A 175 -17.56 -1.87 -8.72
CA PHE A 175 -17.68 -2.16 -10.13
C PHE A 175 -18.18 -0.96 -10.91
N ASP A 176 -17.53 -0.68 -12.01
CA ASP A 176 -17.98 0.27 -13.03
C ASP A 176 -18.32 -0.51 -14.30
N ARG A 177 -19.63 -0.55 -14.63
CA ARG A 177 -20.15 -1.30 -15.79
C ARG A 177 -19.69 -0.67 -17.09
N ASP A 178 -19.64 0.66 -17.17
CA ASP A 178 -19.44 1.39 -18.42
C ASP A 178 -18.05 1.13 -19.00
N ILE A 179 -17.07 0.87 -18.14
CA ILE A 179 -15.68 0.60 -18.52
C ILE A 179 -15.20 -0.80 -18.15
N ASN A 180 -16.10 -1.66 -17.65
CA ASN A 180 -15.78 -3.00 -17.17
C ASN A 180 -14.56 -3.02 -16.22
N PHE A 181 -14.63 -2.20 -15.18
CA PHE A 181 -13.59 -2.06 -14.17
C PHE A 181 -14.05 -2.54 -12.81
N ARG A 182 -13.22 -3.30 -12.13
CA ARG A 182 -13.53 -3.83 -10.78
C ARG A 182 -12.41 -3.46 -9.81
N MET A 183 -12.81 -3.13 -8.59
CA MET A 183 -11.91 -3.09 -7.45
C MET A 183 -12.46 -3.97 -6.32
N THR A 184 -11.58 -4.69 -5.65
CA THR A 184 -11.94 -5.47 -4.46
C THR A 184 -11.00 -5.07 -3.32
N PHE A 185 -11.55 -4.61 -2.22
CA PHE A 185 -10.80 -4.44 -0.98
C PHE A 185 -11.07 -5.61 -0.05
N ILE A 186 -10.01 -6.17 0.53
CA ILE A 186 -10.06 -7.24 1.51
C ILE A 186 -9.37 -6.76 2.78
N TRP A 187 -10.13 -6.66 3.88
CA TRP A 187 -9.55 -6.38 5.18
C TRP A 187 -8.77 -7.62 5.66
N ASP A 188 -7.46 -7.53 5.61
CA ASP A 188 -6.55 -8.56 6.09
C ASP A 188 -5.31 -7.92 6.72
N ALA A 189 -5.48 -7.38 7.89
CA ALA A 189 -4.46 -6.60 8.60
C ALA A 189 -3.19 -7.40 8.93
N HIS A 190 -3.26 -8.72 8.88
CA HIS A 190 -2.15 -9.62 9.13
C HIS A 190 -1.73 -10.44 7.90
N LEU A 191 -2.33 -10.20 6.75
CA LEU A 191 -2.09 -10.94 5.50
C LEU A 191 -2.32 -12.46 5.64
N THR A 192 -3.27 -12.86 6.49
CA THR A 192 -3.60 -14.28 6.75
C THR A 192 -4.63 -14.84 5.77
N LEU A 193 -5.43 -13.99 5.15
CA LEU A 193 -6.39 -14.36 4.10
C LEU A 193 -5.73 -14.34 2.71
N LEU A 194 -4.67 -13.56 2.52
CA LEU A 194 -3.98 -13.42 1.24
C LEU A 194 -3.54 -14.75 0.63
N PRO A 195 -3.00 -15.75 1.38
CA PRO A 195 -2.68 -17.06 0.82
C PRO A 195 -3.89 -17.80 0.23
N LEU A 196 -5.05 -17.65 0.85
CA LEU A 196 -6.29 -18.28 0.38
C LEU A 196 -6.78 -17.63 -0.91
N GLU A 197 -6.70 -16.31 -1.01
CA GLU A 197 -7.02 -15.55 -2.22
C GLU A 197 -6.08 -15.94 -3.37
N MET A 198 -4.78 -15.99 -3.11
CA MET A 198 -3.79 -16.42 -4.12
C MET A 198 -4.05 -17.86 -4.61
N ALA A 199 -4.37 -18.78 -3.70
CA ALA A 199 -4.72 -20.15 -4.05
C ALA A 199 -6.04 -20.23 -4.87
N LEU A 200 -6.98 -19.32 -4.61
CA LEU A 200 -8.20 -19.20 -5.42
C LEU A 200 -7.88 -18.74 -6.84
N TRP A 201 -7.04 -17.71 -7.00
CA TRP A 201 -6.61 -17.19 -8.31
C TRP A 201 -5.75 -18.20 -9.08
N GLU A 202 -4.98 -19.05 -8.40
CA GLU A 202 -4.27 -20.16 -9.06
C GLU A 202 -5.23 -21.18 -9.66
N ARG A 203 -6.32 -21.51 -8.95
CA ARG A 203 -7.36 -22.44 -9.41
C ARG A 203 -8.32 -21.82 -10.44
N ARG A 204 -8.49 -20.51 -10.39
CA ARG A 204 -9.38 -19.74 -11.27
C ARG A 204 -8.61 -18.59 -11.91
N PRO A 205 -7.78 -18.87 -12.94
CA PRO A 205 -6.93 -17.86 -13.57
C PRO A 205 -7.68 -16.63 -14.11
N GLN A 206 -8.93 -16.82 -14.50
CA GLN A 206 -9.80 -15.72 -14.97
C GLN A 206 -10.17 -14.71 -13.86
N GLU A 207 -10.04 -15.08 -12.59
CA GLU A 207 -10.29 -14.22 -11.44
C GLU A 207 -9.01 -13.52 -10.93
N THR A 208 -7.85 -13.86 -11.52
CA THR A 208 -6.58 -13.22 -11.16
C THR A 208 -6.67 -11.70 -11.38
N PRO A 209 -6.32 -10.88 -10.36
CA PRO A 209 -6.35 -9.44 -10.53
C PRO A 209 -5.29 -8.98 -11.55
N SER A 210 -5.54 -7.90 -12.27
CA SER A 210 -4.53 -7.21 -13.10
C SER A 210 -3.56 -6.36 -12.27
N LEU A 211 -3.96 -6.01 -11.04
CA LEU A 211 -3.11 -5.33 -10.05
C LEU A 211 -3.49 -5.80 -8.65
N LEU A 212 -2.51 -6.27 -7.89
CA LEU A 212 -2.64 -6.51 -6.46
C LEU A 212 -1.80 -5.49 -5.69
N ILE A 213 -2.43 -4.75 -4.78
CA ILE A 213 -1.74 -3.89 -3.81
C ILE A 213 -1.96 -4.48 -2.43
N PHE A 214 -0.90 -4.74 -1.68
CA PHE A 214 -1.06 -5.24 -0.33
C PHE A 214 -0.08 -4.59 0.66
N ALA A 215 -0.49 -4.52 1.92
CA ALA A 215 0.32 -4.06 3.05
C ALA A 215 -0.23 -4.63 4.36
N GLY A 216 0.62 -4.77 5.36
CA GLY A 216 0.18 -5.30 6.66
C GLY A 216 1.35 -5.46 7.61
N ALA A 217 1.92 -4.36 8.11
CA ALA A 217 3.00 -4.43 9.08
C ALA A 217 2.61 -3.80 10.42
N LEU A 218 1.80 -2.72 10.43
CA LEU A 218 1.38 -2.05 11.66
C LEU A 218 0.68 -3.01 12.63
N HIS A 219 -0.29 -3.76 12.12
CA HIS A 219 -1.03 -4.72 12.94
C HIS A 219 -0.19 -5.91 13.39
N TRP A 220 0.89 -6.25 12.69
CA TRP A 220 1.86 -7.24 13.17
C TRP A 220 2.61 -6.76 14.40
N MET A 221 2.99 -5.48 14.47
CA MET A 221 3.58 -4.90 15.68
C MET A 221 2.60 -5.04 16.85
N LEU A 222 1.33 -4.71 16.66
CA LEU A 222 0.29 -4.82 17.69
C LEU A 222 0.03 -6.29 18.08
N LYS A 223 -0.02 -7.20 17.12
CA LYS A 223 -0.23 -8.64 17.35
C LYS A 223 0.88 -9.28 18.16
N THR A 224 2.11 -8.81 17.97
CA THR A 224 3.30 -9.35 18.68
C THR A 224 3.70 -8.53 19.90
N LYS A 225 2.81 -7.67 20.40
CA LYS A 225 3.03 -6.78 21.56
C LYS A 225 3.59 -7.52 22.78
N ASP A 226 2.97 -8.63 23.18
CA ASP A 226 3.41 -9.40 24.34
C ASP A 226 4.80 -10.00 24.15
N LEU A 227 5.10 -10.46 22.95
CA LEU A 227 6.42 -10.99 22.61
C LEU A 227 7.47 -9.89 22.62
N TYR A 228 7.10 -8.70 22.13
CA TYR A 228 7.96 -7.51 22.16
C TYR A 228 8.35 -7.16 23.61
N TYR A 229 7.40 -7.08 24.53
CA TYR A 229 7.70 -6.74 25.92
C TYR A 229 8.46 -7.84 26.67
N LYS A 230 8.23 -9.12 26.32
CA LYS A 230 8.89 -10.27 26.98
C LYS A 230 10.29 -10.55 26.43
N LYS A 231 10.53 -10.39 25.11
CA LYS A 231 11.75 -10.85 24.43
C LYS A 231 12.38 -9.80 23.51
N GLY A 232 11.82 -8.59 23.47
CA GLY A 232 12.35 -7.49 22.67
C GLY A 232 11.88 -7.45 21.21
N MET A 233 12.28 -6.39 20.56
CA MET A 233 11.86 -6.00 19.21
C MET A 233 12.19 -7.06 18.16
N GLU A 234 13.39 -7.61 18.17
CA GLU A 234 13.84 -8.58 17.18
C GLU A 234 13.03 -9.88 17.22
N ALA A 235 12.68 -10.36 18.42
CA ALA A 235 11.86 -11.55 18.59
C ALA A 235 10.42 -11.33 18.06
N ALA A 236 9.85 -10.15 18.31
CA ALA A 236 8.54 -9.77 17.79
C ALA A 236 8.57 -9.68 16.25
N ALA A 237 9.57 -9.01 15.70
CA ALA A 237 9.72 -8.82 14.26
C ALA A 237 10.05 -10.14 13.52
N ALA A 238 10.67 -11.12 14.19
CA ALA A 238 10.93 -12.44 13.62
C ALA A 238 9.63 -13.17 13.20
N LYS A 239 8.52 -12.97 13.91
CA LYS A 239 7.22 -13.54 13.54
C LYS A 239 6.65 -12.94 12.25
N TYR A 240 6.82 -11.64 12.06
CA TYR A 240 6.47 -10.99 10.80
C TYR A 240 7.33 -11.48 9.65
N ARG A 241 8.65 -11.61 9.86
CA ARG A 241 9.60 -12.18 8.89
C ARG A 241 9.19 -13.57 8.45
N GLU A 242 8.92 -14.47 9.42
CA GLU A 242 8.47 -15.85 9.18
C GLU A 242 7.21 -15.85 8.30
N HIS A 243 6.24 -15.00 8.63
CA HIS A 243 5.00 -14.90 7.86
C HIS A 243 5.24 -14.43 6.43
N LEU A 244 5.98 -13.34 6.21
CA LEU A 244 6.29 -12.87 4.85
C LEU A 244 7.05 -13.93 4.04
N ARG A 245 7.98 -14.66 4.68
CA ARG A 245 8.70 -15.75 4.06
C ARG A 245 7.76 -16.86 3.59
N SER A 246 6.74 -17.19 4.36
CA SER A 246 5.75 -18.20 3.97
C SER A 246 4.91 -17.80 2.75
N LEU A 247 4.75 -16.50 2.47
CA LEU A 247 4.03 -16.01 1.29
C LEU A 247 4.85 -16.08 -0.01
N ARG A 248 6.19 -16.10 0.09
CA ARG A 248 7.09 -15.98 -1.07
C ARG A 248 6.76 -16.91 -2.24
N PRO A 249 6.55 -18.23 -2.05
CA PRO A 249 6.32 -19.14 -3.19
C PRO A 249 5.07 -18.77 -3.99
N GLN A 250 3.99 -18.37 -3.32
CA GLN A 250 2.75 -17.95 -3.98
C GLN A 250 2.91 -16.58 -4.65
N LEU A 251 3.58 -15.64 -3.97
CA LEU A 251 3.85 -14.31 -4.54
C LEU A 251 4.71 -14.40 -5.79
N MET A 252 5.73 -15.26 -5.81
CA MET A 252 6.56 -15.50 -7.01
C MET A 252 5.72 -16.01 -8.19
N ARG A 253 4.83 -16.98 -7.95
CA ARG A 253 3.94 -17.47 -9.02
C ARG A 253 2.95 -16.42 -9.48
N LEU A 254 2.43 -15.65 -8.56
CA LEU A 254 1.44 -14.60 -8.88
C LEU A 254 2.09 -13.45 -9.65
N SER A 255 3.27 -12.97 -9.25
CA SER A 255 3.98 -11.85 -9.88
C SER A 255 4.42 -12.12 -11.33
N ASN A 256 4.53 -13.41 -11.73
CA ASN A 256 4.76 -13.80 -13.12
C ASN A 256 3.50 -13.64 -13.99
N ARG A 257 2.34 -13.39 -13.40
CA ARG A 257 1.03 -13.35 -14.09
C ARG A 257 0.35 -12.01 -13.98
N THR A 258 0.72 -11.21 -12.99
CA THR A 258 0.09 -9.93 -12.71
C THR A 258 1.05 -8.97 -12.00
N THR A 259 0.70 -7.70 -11.98
CA THR A 259 1.44 -6.69 -11.21
C THR A 259 1.11 -6.83 -9.73
N VAL A 260 2.11 -7.10 -8.91
CA VAL A 260 1.98 -7.26 -7.45
C VAL A 260 2.82 -6.20 -6.75
N VAL A 261 2.18 -5.38 -5.92
CA VAL A 261 2.79 -4.23 -5.25
C VAL A 261 2.65 -4.39 -3.73
N PHE A 262 3.76 -4.34 -3.01
CA PHE A 262 3.77 -4.25 -1.55
C PHE A 262 4.08 -2.82 -1.12
N LYS A 263 3.12 -2.17 -0.45
CA LYS A 263 3.31 -0.84 0.11
C LYS A 263 4.04 -0.91 1.45
N LEU A 264 5.16 -0.22 1.56
CA LEU A 264 5.84 -0.04 2.84
C LEU A 264 5.01 0.83 3.79
N LEU A 265 5.26 0.67 5.09
CA LEU A 265 4.68 1.56 6.10
C LEU A 265 5.14 2.99 5.87
N ASP A 266 4.21 3.91 6.04
CA ASP A 266 4.49 5.34 6.11
C ASP A 266 5.27 5.67 7.37
N ASP A 267 6.07 6.73 7.35
CA ASP A 267 6.76 7.18 8.54
C ASP A 267 5.74 7.72 9.57
N LEU A 268 5.96 7.35 10.82
CA LEU A 268 5.14 7.83 11.92
C LEU A 268 5.42 9.30 12.21
N LYS A 269 4.38 9.98 12.57
CA LYS A 269 4.47 11.28 13.22
C LYS A 269 5.18 11.10 14.56
N ARG A 270 6.39 11.62 14.63
CA ARG A 270 7.13 11.69 15.89
C ARG A 270 6.47 12.78 16.75
N THR A 271 5.49 12.41 17.53
CA THR A 271 5.21 13.24 18.70
C THR A 271 6.42 13.12 19.62
N ASN A 272 6.72 14.16 20.40
CA ASN A 272 7.66 14.06 21.51
C ASN A 272 7.12 13.01 22.48
N ILE A 273 7.38 11.75 22.18
CA ILE A 273 6.89 10.54 22.85
C ILE A 273 7.70 10.32 24.14
N SER A 274 8.21 11.37 24.74
CA SER A 274 8.75 11.28 26.11
C SER A 274 7.75 10.72 27.12
N ASN A 275 6.45 10.78 26.79
CA ASN A 275 5.36 10.28 27.62
C ASN A 275 4.51 9.20 26.97
N SER A 276 4.78 8.74 25.74
CA SER A 276 3.96 7.70 25.14
C SER A 276 4.39 6.32 25.63
N THR A 277 3.47 5.64 26.22
CA THR A 277 3.55 4.27 26.72
C THR A 277 3.71 3.21 25.62
N GLU A 278 3.96 3.61 24.36
CA GLU A 278 4.02 2.66 23.26
C GLU A 278 5.35 2.70 22.48
N PRO A 279 6.46 2.18 23.09
CA PRO A 279 7.72 1.99 22.35
C PRO A 279 7.55 1.07 21.15
N LEU A 280 6.44 0.33 21.10
CA LEU A 280 6.03 -0.57 20.04
C LEU A 280 5.84 0.14 18.69
N LEU A 281 5.23 1.33 18.69
CA LEU A 281 4.99 2.14 17.48
C LEU A 281 6.11 3.17 17.24
N SER A 282 7.33 2.83 17.67
CA SER A 282 8.49 3.70 17.49
C SER A 282 8.98 3.72 16.05
N PHE A 283 9.61 4.82 15.64
CA PHE A 283 10.29 4.93 14.34
C PHE A 283 11.26 3.76 14.08
N ARG A 284 11.98 3.31 15.12
CA ARG A 284 12.91 2.17 15.01
C ARG A 284 12.19 0.89 14.59
N ASN A 285 11.01 0.61 15.15
CA ASN A 285 10.21 -0.54 14.76
C ASN A 285 9.72 -0.43 13.32
N TYR A 286 9.25 0.73 12.90
CA TYR A 286 8.82 0.96 11.52
C TYR A 286 9.94 0.70 10.52
N VAL A 287 11.13 1.22 10.79
CA VAL A 287 12.32 0.97 9.96
C VAL A 287 12.64 -0.52 9.90
N LEU A 288 12.58 -1.23 11.04
CA LEU A 288 12.85 -2.67 11.09
C LEU A 288 11.82 -3.47 10.28
N TYR A 289 10.53 -3.20 10.45
CA TYR A 289 9.48 -3.93 9.73
C TYR A 289 9.53 -3.65 8.23
N ASN A 290 9.78 -2.42 7.81
CA ASN A 290 10.00 -2.09 6.40
C ASN A 290 11.24 -2.80 5.83
N LYS A 291 12.35 -2.83 6.58
CA LYS A 291 13.58 -3.57 6.19
C LYS A 291 13.30 -5.06 6.01
N ILE A 292 12.55 -5.67 6.93
CA ILE A 292 12.16 -7.07 6.82
C ILE A 292 11.32 -7.31 5.56
N ALA A 293 10.34 -6.45 5.29
CA ALA A 293 9.51 -6.58 4.10
C ALA A 293 10.35 -6.53 2.82
N VAL A 294 11.25 -5.56 2.71
CA VAL A 294 12.19 -5.45 1.58
C VAL A 294 13.04 -6.72 1.43
N GLN A 295 13.61 -7.21 2.53
CA GLN A 295 14.47 -8.40 2.52
C GLN A 295 13.71 -9.66 2.13
N GLU A 296 12.55 -9.91 2.72
CA GLU A 296 11.80 -11.14 2.48
C GLU A 296 11.06 -11.14 1.14
N LEU A 297 10.66 -9.98 0.62
CA LEU A 297 9.96 -9.90 -0.67
C LEU A 297 10.90 -9.66 -1.85
N SER A 298 12.17 -9.36 -1.62
CA SER A 298 13.17 -9.25 -2.69
C SER A 298 13.28 -10.54 -3.48
N GLY A 299 13.39 -10.43 -4.81
CA GLY A 299 13.51 -11.56 -5.73
C GLY A 299 12.22 -12.36 -5.93
N THR A 300 11.07 -11.91 -5.40
CA THR A 300 9.77 -12.56 -5.62
C THR A 300 9.01 -12.01 -6.84
N GLY A 301 9.54 -11.00 -7.52
CA GLY A 301 8.81 -10.26 -8.57
C GLY A 301 7.82 -9.23 -8.00
N VAL A 302 7.63 -9.17 -6.69
CA VAL A 302 6.82 -8.15 -6.01
C VAL A 302 7.53 -6.80 -6.10
N ILE A 303 6.82 -5.78 -6.55
CA ILE A 303 7.28 -4.40 -6.57
C ILE A 303 7.17 -3.84 -5.15
N ILE A 304 8.30 -3.43 -4.57
CA ILE A 304 8.32 -2.74 -3.29
C ILE A 304 8.02 -1.26 -3.52
N TRP A 305 6.90 -0.80 -2.98
CA TRP A 305 6.47 0.57 -3.13
C TRP A 305 7.00 1.42 -1.97
N ASP A 306 8.16 1.97 -2.15
CA ASP A 306 8.90 2.80 -1.18
C ASP A 306 8.84 4.30 -1.50
N SER A 307 8.43 4.68 -2.71
CA SER A 307 8.36 6.06 -3.15
C SER A 307 7.33 6.93 -2.40
N THR A 308 6.48 6.32 -1.58
CA THR A 308 5.58 7.04 -0.66
C THR A 308 6.29 7.55 0.60
N ARG A 309 7.44 6.97 0.94
CA ARG A 309 8.13 7.25 2.21
C ARG A 309 8.65 8.69 2.33
N PRO A 310 9.33 9.29 1.34
CA PRO A 310 9.76 10.68 1.47
C PRO A 310 8.58 11.63 1.74
N LEU A 311 7.44 11.44 1.07
CA LEU A 311 6.23 12.22 1.32
C LEU A 311 5.71 12.04 2.76
N SER A 312 5.70 10.80 3.26
CA SER A 312 5.25 10.54 4.63
C SER A 312 6.21 11.09 5.68
N THR A 313 7.52 11.12 5.39
CA THR A 313 8.53 11.75 6.24
C THR A 313 8.28 13.25 6.37
N ASP A 314 8.08 13.94 5.25
CA ASP A 314 7.81 15.39 5.23
C ASP A 314 6.47 15.71 5.91
N TYR A 315 5.45 14.88 5.68
CA TYR A 315 4.17 14.98 6.35
C TYR A 315 4.31 14.83 7.88
N ALA A 316 5.10 13.85 8.33
CA ALA A 316 5.35 13.63 9.73
C ALA A 316 6.06 14.84 10.37
N HIS A 317 7.06 15.43 9.68
CA HIS A 317 7.72 16.65 10.13
C HIS A 317 6.76 17.85 10.19
N HIS A 318 5.87 17.98 9.20
CA HIS A 318 4.85 19.03 9.23
C HIS A 318 3.91 18.87 10.43
N CYS A 319 3.45 17.65 10.70
CA CYS A 319 2.57 17.37 11.83
C CYS A 319 3.24 17.55 13.20
N ILE A 320 4.55 17.36 13.31
CA ILE A 320 5.30 17.67 14.55
C ILE A 320 5.26 19.17 14.84
N LYS A 321 5.35 20.01 13.80
CA LYS A 321 5.29 21.47 13.94
C LYS A 321 3.85 21.98 14.16
N ASN A 322 2.86 21.26 13.68
CA ASN A 322 1.45 21.62 13.69
C ASN A 322 0.58 20.44 14.18
N PRO A 323 0.72 20.02 15.46
CA PRO A 323 0.12 18.77 15.95
C PRO A 323 -1.41 18.80 15.94
N GLU A 324 -2.03 19.97 16.09
CA GLU A 324 -3.48 20.13 16.11
C GLU A 324 -4.10 20.20 14.71
N MET A 325 -3.29 20.12 13.64
CA MET A 325 -3.79 20.28 12.29
C MET A 325 -4.67 19.11 11.87
N GLN A 326 -5.96 19.39 11.84
CA GLN A 326 -7.00 18.51 11.31
C GLN A 326 -7.93 19.34 10.43
N THR A 327 -7.89 19.13 9.14
CA THR A 327 -8.72 19.90 8.21
C THR A 327 -9.73 19.03 7.48
N PRO A 328 -11.01 19.44 7.43
CA PRO A 328 -11.98 18.88 6.51
C PRO A 328 -11.60 19.26 5.04
N PRO A 329 -12.16 18.58 4.06
CA PRO A 329 -13.08 17.46 4.22
C PRO A 329 -12.34 16.15 4.54
N TYR A 330 -12.97 15.30 5.38
CA TYR A 330 -12.55 13.91 5.58
C TYR A 330 -11.11 13.71 6.07
N PHE A 331 -10.62 14.63 6.93
CA PHE A 331 -9.25 14.52 7.46
C PHE A 331 -8.18 14.63 6.36
N TYR A 332 -8.29 15.65 5.53
CA TYR A 332 -7.27 16.01 4.55
C TYR A 332 -5.89 16.12 5.23
N TRP A 333 -5.83 16.80 6.36
CA TRP A 333 -4.76 16.68 7.36
C TRP A 333 -5.25 15.88 8.56
N LYS A 334 -4.39 15.04 9.12
CA LYS A 334 -4.73 14.15 10.23
C LYS A 334 -3.57 14.05 11.22
N CYS A 335 -3.08 15.19 11.70
CA CYS A 335 -1.88 15.24 12.53
C CYS A 335 -2.08 14.64 13.93
N GLN A 336 -3.30 14.65 14.47
CA GLN A 336 -3.62 14.01 15.75
C GLN A 336 -3.65 12.48 15.70
N ASP A 337 -3.79 11.91 14.52
CA ASP A 337 -3.76 10.45 14.35
C ASP A 337 -2.32 9.97 14.14
N LEU A 338 -1.76 9.31 15.12
CA LEU A 338 -0.37 8.86 15.10
C LEU A 338 -0.11 7.73 14.10
N GLY A 339 -1.13 6.94 13.79
CA GLY A 339 -1.01 5.74 12.95
C GLY A 339 -1.25 5.96 11.47
N HIS A 340 -1.94 7.04 11.09
CA HIS A 340 -2.38 7.24 9.70
C HIS A 340 -1.94 8.59 9.15
N VAL A 341 -1.64 8.62 7.86
CA VAL A 341 -1.45 9.86 7.12
C VAL A 341 -2.80 10.45 6.68
N GLY A 342 -2.83 11.77 6.44
CA GLY A 342 -4.02 12.44 5.91
C GLY A 342 -4.24 12.19 4.42
N TYR A 343 -5.43 12.52 3.94
CA TYR A 343 -5.79 12.34 2.53
C TYR A 343 -4.93 13.18 1.58
N ILE A 344 -4.31 14.28 2.03
CA ILE A 344 -3.32 15.01 1.25
C ILE A 344 -2.21 14.10 0.68
N LEU A 345 -1.79 13.07 1.43
CA LEU A 345 -0.82 12.08 0.94
C LEU A 345 -1.49 10.93 0.21
N VAL A 346 -2.59 10.41 0.74
CA VAL A 346 -3.25 9.24 0.17
C VAL A 346 -3.73 9.51 -1.25
N ASP A 347 -4.15 10.74 -1.54
CA ASP A 347 -4.50 11.22 -2.87
C ASP A 347 -3.28 11.19 -3.81
N GLN A 348 -2.10 11.62 -3.34
CA GLN A 348 -0.85 11.51 -4.12
C GLN A 348 -0.49 10.03 -4.39
N TYR A 349 -0.67 9.16 -3.40
CA TYR A 349 -0.42 7.74 -3.56
C TYR A 349 -1.33 7.12 -4.63
N ALA A 350 -2.60 7.50 -4.65
CA ALA A 350 -3.52 7.06 -5.70
C ALA A 350 -3.07 7.53 -7.09
N ASP A 351 -2.69 8.80 -7.22
CA ASP A 351 -2.21 9.34 -8.49
C ASP A 351 -0.91 8.65 -8.97
N MET A 352 0.01 8.31 -8.06
CA MET A 352 1.23 7.56 -8.39
C MET A 352 0.90 6.18 -8.97
N ILE A 353 0.02 5.42 -8.32
CA ILE A 353 -0.39 4.08 -8.79
C ILE A 353 -1.16 4.15 -10.11
N ILE A 354 -2.07 5.11 -10.23
CA ILE A 354 -2.85 5.28 -11.47
C ILE A 354 -1.92 5.61 -12.63
N ASN A 355 -0.94 6.50 -12.43
CA ASN A 355 0.04 6.82 -13.45
C ASN A 355 0.86 5.59 -13.84
N ASP A 356 1.36 4.84 -12.86
CA ASP A 356 2.16 3.63 -13.10
C ASP A 356 1.37 2.57 -13.89
N PHE A 357 0.09 2.42 -13.58
CA PHE A 357 -0.79 1.51 -14.32
C PHE A 357 -1.17 2.06 -15.70
N CYS A 358 -1.59 3.32 -15.80
CA CYS A 358 -2.18 3.89 -17.02
C CYS A 358 -1.15 4.31 -18.08
N ASN A 359 0.07 4.65 -17.69
CA ASN A 359 1.08 5.15 -18.64
C ASN A 359 1.36 4.16 -19.77
N LYS A 360 1.41 2.86 -19.48
CA LYS A 360 1.58 1.81 -20.50
C LYS A 360 0.38 1.63 -21.42
N HIS A 361 -0.79 2.17 -21.08
CA HIS A 361 -2.02 2.03 -21.87
C HIS A 361 -2.42 3.30 -22.61
N LEU A 362 -1.96 4.48 -22.16
CA LEU A 362 -2.39 5.76 -22.71
C LEU A 362 -1.50 6.28 -23.86
N ASN A 363 -0.29 5.73 -24.06
CA ASN A 363 0.69 6.22 -25.03
C ASN A 363 0.91 7.75 -24.92
N ILE A 364 0.98 8.26 -23.70
CA ILE A 364 1.21 9.68 -23.45
C ILE A 364 2.68 9.98 -23.72
N PRO A 365 3.02 10.96 -24.58
CA PRO A 365 4.40 11.34 -24.82
C PRO A 365 5.10 11.76 -23.51
N GLY A 366 6.24 11.11 -23.20
CA GLY A 366 6.95 11.33 -21.94
C GLY A 366 6.27 10.71 -20.72
N ALA A 367 5.29 9.83 -20.91
CA ALA A 367 4.70 9.04 -19.82
C ALA A 367 5.71 8.08 -19.21
N CYS A 368 5.48 7.69 -17.97
CA CYS A 368 6.29 6.70 -17.26
C CYS A 368 6.09 5.31 -17.91
N LEU A 369 7.17 4.69 -18.33
CA LEU A 369 7.19 3.32 -18.86
C LEU A 369 7.71 2.36 -17.79
#